data_5047502ede530f706ff4079f8747435e
#
_entry.id   5047502ede530f706ff4079f8747435e
#
_cell.length_a   1.000
_cell.length_b   1.000
_cell.length_c   1.000
_cell.angle_alpha   90.00
_cell.angle_beta   90.00
_cell.angle_gamma   90.00
#
_symmetry.space_group_name_H-M   'P 1'
#
loop_
_entity.id
_entity.type
_entity.pdbx_description
1 polymer ?
#
loop_
_entity_poly.entity_id
_entity_poly.type
_entity_poly.pdbx_seq_one_letter_code
_entity_poly.pdbx_strand_id
1 'polypeptide(L)'
;DFDLNNYFIRYCETLLAVDDHVGSVMGHLKNTGELDRTLVVYMGDNGFQFGEHGLIDKRTAYEHSMRVPLLMHCPEVIRAGSTIKKVVANIDLGPTLIDAAGLQTPKGQFDGSSFWPFALGRDIPWRDYVLYEYFWERNYPHTPTIHAVRGERYKYIRYHGLWDVDELY
;
A
#
# COMPACT_ATOMS: atom_id res chain seq x y z
N ASP A 1 -6.47 17.76 26.69
CA ASP A 1 -6.03 16.35 26.65
C ASP A 1 -6.47 15.73 25.33
N PHE A 2 -5.57 15.06 24.64
CA PHE A 2 -5.87 14.37 23.38
C PHE A 2 -6.62 13.07 23.69
N ASP A 3 -7.84 12.93 23.12
CA ASP A 3 -8.64 11.71 23.27
C ASP A 3 -8.46 10.82 22.03
N LEU A 4 -7.59 9.81 22.17
CA LEU A 4 -7.28 8.85 21.13
C LEU A 4 -8.50 8.05 20.67
N ASN A 5 -9.40 7.69 21.60
CA ASN A 5 -10.60 6.93 21.26
C ASN A 5 -11.54 7.76 20.38
N ASN A 6 -11.77 9.03 20.75
CA ASN A 6 -12.58 9.93 19.94
C ASN A 6 -11.94 10.18 18.57
N TYR A 7 -10.61 10.33 18.52
CA TYR A 7 -9.87 10.48 17.26
C TYR A 7 -10.05 9.26 16.35
N PHE A 8 -9.91 8.04 16.90
CA PHE A 8 -10.13 6.81 16.17
C PHE A 8 -11.58 6.63 15.68
N ILE A 9 -12.57 6.98 16.53
CA ILE A 9 -13.98 6.95 16.13
C ILE A 9 -14.22 7.89 14.95
N ARG A 10 -13.70 9.13 15.01
CA ARG A 10 -13.81 10.09 13.89
C ARG A 10 -13.18 9.58 12.60
N TYR A 11 -12.03 8.92 12.71
CA TYR A 11 -11.43 8.25 11.56
C TYR A 11 -12.34 7.17 10.98
N CYS A 12 -12.92 6.32 11.83
CA CYS A 12 -13.87 5.29 11.38
C CYS A 12 -15.12 5.90 10.72
N GLU A 13 -15.62 7.02 11.23
CA GLU A 13 -16.75 7.74 10.61
C GLU A 13 -16.40 8.19 9.18
N THR A 14 -15.17 8.63 8.92
CA THR A 14 -14.75 9.03 7.57
C THR A 14 -14.71 7.85 6.59
N LEU A 15 -14.42 6.64 7.09
CA LEU A 15 -14.41 5.44 6.24
C LEU A 15 -15.79 5.06 5.71
N LEU A 16 -16.87 5.43 6.40
CA LEU A 16 -18.23 5.23 5.89
C LEU A 16 -18.46 6.01 4.59
N ALA A 17 -17.95 7.26 4.54
CA ALA A 17 -18.04 8.06 3.32
C ALA A 17 -17.19 7.47 2.18
N VAL A 18 -16.05 6.86 2.50
CA VAL A 18 -15.22 6.16 1.50
C VAL A 18 -15.98 4.96 0.93
N ASP A 19 -16.63 4.16 1.79
CA ASP A 19 -17.43 3.01 1.38
C ASP A 19 -18.59 3.43 0.45
N ASP A 20 -19.33 4.48 0.82
CA ASP A 20 -20.40 5.06 0.00
C ASP A 20 -19.90 5.51 -1.38
N HIS A 21 -18.71 6.13 -1.44
CA HIS A 21 -18.13 6.57 -2.71
C HIS A 21 -17.69 5.40 -3.58
N VAL A 22 -17.05 4.38 -3.00
CA VAL A 22 -16.71 3.15 -3.72
C VAL A 22 -17.99 2.50 -4.26
N GLY A 23 -19.03 2.38 -3.42
CA GLY A 23 -20.34 1.87 -3.84
C GLY A 23 -20.94 2.66 -5.01
N SER A 24 -20.84 3.98 -4.98
CA SER A 24 -21.33 4.85 -6.04
C SER A 24 -20.59 4.64 -7.37
N VAL A 25 -19.26 4.53 -7.34
CA VAL A 25 -18.43 4.25 -8.53
C VAL A 25 -18.78 2.87 -9.12
N MET A 26 -18.80 1.84 -8.27
CA MET A 26 -19.13 0.49 -8.70
C MET A 26 -20.55 0.40 -9.26
N GLY A 27 -21.51 1.10 -8.63
CA GLY A 27 -22.90 1.21 -9.11
C GLY A 27 -22.99 1.90 -10.48
N HIS A 28 -22.24 2.96 -10.70
CA HIS A 28 -22.18 3.64 -12.00
C HIS A 28 -21.65 2.70 -13.09
N LEU A 29 -20.51 2.07 -12.87
CA LEU A 29 -19.90 1.13 -13.81
C LEU A 29 -20.83 -0.05 -14.14
N LYS A 30 -21.57 -0.55 -13.13
CA LYS A 30 -22.56 -1.60 -13.33
C LYS A 30 -23.72 -1.12 -14.21
N ASN A 31 -24.25 0.07 -13.95
CA ASN A 31 -25.39 0.64 -14.69
C ASN A 31 -25.03 0.97 -16.14
N THR A 32 -23.78 1.30 -16.42
CA THR A 32 -23.28 1.54 -17.79
C THR A 32 -22.82 0.27 -18.50
N GLY A 33 -22.81 -0.89 -17.81
CA GLY A 33 -22.33 -2.15 -18.38
C GLY A 33 -20.82 -2.23 -18.55
N GLU A 34 -20.08 -1.38 -17.84
CA GLU A 34 -18.61 -1.28 -17.94
C GLU A 34 -17.87 -2.05 -16.82
N LEU A 35 -18.59 -2.48 -15.76
CA LEU A 35 -17.96 -3.00 -14.54
C LEU A 35 -17.06 -4.21 -14.81
N ASP A 36 -17.51 -5.15 -15.64
CA ASP A 36 -16.79 -6.41 -15.84
C ASP A 36 -15.47 -6.24 -16.58
N ARG A 37 -15.35 -5.19 -17.39
CA ARG A 37 -14.16 -4.87 -18.21
C ARG A 37 -13.39 -3.64 -17.71
N THR A 38 -13.74 -3.09 -16.56
CA THR A 38 -13.01 -2.01 -15.91
C THR A 38 -12.13 -2.57 -14.80
N LEU A 39 -10.83 -2.28 -14.86
CA LEU A 39 -9.94 -2.54 -13.74
C LEU A 39 -10.15 -1.48 -12.66
N VAL A 40 -10.84 -1.86 -11.60
CA VAL A 40 -10.99 -1.02 -10.40
C VAL A 40 -9.91 -1.40 -9.40
N VAL A 41 -9.13 -0.42 -8.95
CA VAL A 41 -8.09 -0.60 -7.93
C VAL A 41 -8.41 0.29 -6.75
N TYR A 42 -8.50 -0.30 -5.57
CA TYR A 42 -8.61 0.40 -4.30
C TYR A 42 -7.32 0.21 -3.52
N MET A 43 -6.67 1.31 -3.14
CA MET A 43 -5.41 1.28 -2.40
C MET A 43 -5.33 2.50 -1.46
N GLY A 44 -4.71 2.31 -0.28
CA GLY A 44 -4.26 3.42 0.55
C GLY A 44 -2.91 3.96 0.09
N ASP A 45 -2.63 5.24 0.35
CA ASP A 45 -1.33 5.88 0.08
C ASP A 45 -0.30 5.52 1.16
N ASN A 46 -0.73 5.53 2.41
CA ASN A 46 0.02 5.12 3.60
C ASN A 46 -0.95 4.61 4.68
N GLY A 47 -0.41 3.91 5.65
CA GLY A 47 -1.12 3.56 6.87
C GLY A 47 -1.05 4.66 7.92
N PHE A 48 -1.52 4.37 9.14
CA PHE A 48 -1.50 5.29 10.28
C PHE A 48 -1.48 4.51 11.59
N GLN A 49 -0.77 5.02 12.59
CA GLN A 49 -0.74 4.47 13.94
C GLN A 49 -1.71 5.23 14.83
N PHE A 50 -2.56 4.50 15.53
CA PHE A 50 -3.54 5.01 16.49
C PHE A 50 -3.19 4.62 17.93
N GLY A 51 -1.92 4.68 18.28
CA GLY A 51 -1.41 4.33 19.61
C GLY A 51 -0.52 3.07 19.61
N GLU A 52 -0.43 2.35 18.50
CA GLU A 52 0.48 1.22 18.38
C GLU A 52 1.93 1.70 18.55
N HIS A 53 2.72 0.92 19.26
CA HIS A 53 4.10 1.28 19.68
C HIS A 53 4.17 2.59 20.50
N GLY A 54 3.04 3.07 21.07
CA GLY A 54 2.97 4.35 21.77
C GLY A 54 3.01 5.57 20.85
N LEU A 55 2.75 5.39 19.55
CA LEU A 55 2.88 6.41 18.52
C LEU A 55 1.54 6.76 17.87
N ILE A 56 1.41 8.01 17.46
CA ILE A 56 0.30 8.51 16.65
C ILE A 56 0.93 9.23 15.47
N ASP A 57 1.12 8.51 14.37
CA ASP A 57 1.70 9.07 13.14
C ASP A 57 1.76 7.99 12.03
N LYS A 58 2.27 8.38 10.88
CA LYS A 58 2.51 7.54 9.69
C LYS A 58 3.97 7.50 9.23
N ARG A 59 4.87 8.19 9.93
CA ARG A 59 6.29 8.39 9.56
C ARG A 59 7.20 7.36 10.21
N THR A 60 6.78 6.09 10.17
CA THR A 60 7.55 4.98 10.76
C THR A 60 7.61 3.82 9.79
N ALA A 61 8.53 2.88 10.01
CA ALA A 61 8.62 1.66 9.24
C ALA A 61 7.84 0.49 9.86
N TYR A 62 6.92 0.76 10.77
CA TYR A 62 6.02 -0.25 11.30
C TYR A 62 4.90 -0.60 10.32
N GLU A 63 4.37 -1.84 10.41
CA GLU A 63 3.33 -2.32 9.49
C GLU A 63 2.10 -1.38 9.46
N HIS A 64 1.73 -0.80 10.60
CA HIS A 64 0.60 0.13 10.70
C HIS A 64 0.76 1.38 9.81
N SER A 65 2.01 1.82 9.58
CA SER A 65 2.34 2.95 8.71
C SER A 65 2.59 2.54 7.26
N MET A 66 3.20 1.36 7.06
CA MET A 66 3.65 0.91 5.72
C MET A 66 2.62 0.08 4.98
N ARG A 67 1.89 -0.79 5.70
CA ARG A 67 0.98 -1.75 5.09
C ARG A 67 -0.38 -1.12 4.84
N VAL A 68 -0.77 -1.07 3.60
CA VAL A 68 -2.04 -0.51 3.14
C VAL A 68 -2.90 -1.57 2.47
N PRO A 69 -4.23 -1.42 2.44
CA PRO A 69 -5.08 -2.26 1.63
C PRO A 69 -4.73 -2.08 0.15
N LEU A 70 -4.73 -3.17 -0.60
CA LEU A 70 -4.67 -3.18 -2.06
C LEU A 70 -5.66 -4.22 -2.57
N LEU A 71 -6.74 -3.75 -3.19
CA LEU A 71 -7.79 -4.58 -3.76
C LEU A 71 -7.92 -4.29 -5.26
N MET A 72 -8.13 -5.34 -6.04
CA MET A 72 -8.32 -5.21 -7.48
C MET A 72 -9.57 -5.97 -7.91
N HIS A 73 -10.33 -5.36 -8.82
CA HIS A 73 -11.54 -5.94 -9.37
C HIS A 73 -11.58 -5.72 -10.88
N CYS A 74 -11.64 -6.81 -11.63
CA CYS A 74 -11.91 -6.86 -13.07
C CYS A 74 -12.33 -8.30 -13.39
N PRO A 75 -13.62 -8.65 -13.25
CA PRO A 75 -14.10 -10.04 -13.30
C PRO A 75 -13.79 -10.75 -14.61
N GLU A 76 -13.66 -10.03 -15.71
CA GLU A 76 -13.32 -10.60 -17.01
C GLU A 76 -11.95 -11.28 -17.02
N VAL A 77 -11.00 -10.81 -16.20
CA VAL A 77 -9.60 -11.29 -16.23
C VAL A 77 -9.04 -11.68 -14.86
N ILE A 78 -9.60 -11.16 -13.77
CA ILE A 78 -9.14 -11.46 -12.41
C ILE A 78 -10.10 -12.43 -11.74
N ARG A 79 -9.56 -13.57 -11.30
CA ARG A 79 -10.35 -14.57 -10.59
C ARG A 79 -10.81 -14.02 -9.24
N ALA A 80 -12.11 -14.08 -8.97
CA ALA A 80 -12.70 -13.69 -7.69
C ALA A 80 -12.10 -14.51 -6.52
N GLY A 81 -11.85 -13.83 -5.38
CA GLY A 81 -11.31 -14.45 -4.18
C GLY A 81 -9.83 -14.84 -4.27
N SER A 82 -9.13 -14.46 -5.35
CA SER A 82 -7.69 -14.69 -5.44
C SER A 82 -6.92 -13.76 -4.50
N THR A 83 -5.75 -14.21 -4.05
CA THR A 83 -4.87 -13.46 -3.15
C THR A 83 -3.43 -13.56 -3.64
N ILE A 84 -2.75 -12.43 -3.76
CA ILE A 84 -1.32 -12.34 -4.02
C ILE A 84 -0.61 -12.29 -2.67
N LYS A 85 0.26 -13.26 -2.38
CA LYS A 85 1.02 -13.34 -1.11
C LYS A 85 2.39 -12.66 -1.18
N LYS A 86 2.80 -12.21 -2.37
CA LYS A 86 4.07 -11.51 -2.57
C LYS A 86 4.03 -10.09 -1.97
N VAL A 87 5.18 -9.62 -1.50
CA VAL A 87 5.33 -8.23 -1.06
C VAL A 87 5.34 -7.34 -2.30
N VAL A 88 4.25 -6.61 -2.51
CA VAL A 88 4.12 -5.57 -3.53
C VAL A 88 4.14 -4.20 -2.86
N ALA A 89 4.58 -3.18 -3.57
CA ALA A 89 4.67 -1.82 -3.07
C ALA A 89 3.93 -0.84 -3.99
N ASN A 90 3.66 0.35 -3.51
CA ASN A 90 2.99 1.40 -4.29
C ASN A 90 3.74 1.78 -5.58
N ILE A 91 5.09 1.68 -5.57
CA ILE A 91 5.93 1.88 -6.77
C ILE A 91 5.62 0.89 -7.90
N ASP A 92 5.01 -0.24 -7.59
CA ASP A 92 4.64 -1.28 -8.56
C ASP A 92 3.33 -1.00 -9.27
N LEU A 93 2.51 -0.10 -8.73
CA LEU A 93 1.18 0.15 -9.28
C LEU A 93 1.27 0.76 -10.69
N GLY A 94 2.15 1.75 -10.91
CA GLY A 94 2.32 2.38 -12.21
C GLY A 94 2.65 1.37 -13.33
N PRO A 95 3.74 0.59 -13.22
CA PRO A 95 4.06 -0.44 -14.21
C PRO A 95 2.98 -1.51 -14.34
N THR A 96 2.24 -1.82 -13.26
CA THR A 96 1.14 -2.79 -13.30
C THR A 96 -0.05 -2.27 -14.13
N LEU A 97 -0.41 -1.00 -13.99
CA LEU A 97 -1.49 -0.39 -14.79
C LEU A 97 -1.12 -0.29 -16.27
N ILE A 98 0.13 0.01 -16.58
CA ILE A 98 0.64 0.03 -17.98
C ILE A 98 0.53 -1.37 -18.59
N ASP A 99 0.98 -2.39 -17.86
CA ASP A 99 0.92 -3.78 -18.29
C ASP A 99 -0.54 -4.27 -18.44
N ALA A 100 -1.41 -3.94 -17.50
CA ALA A 100 -2.85 -4.23 -17.58
C ALA A 100 -3.52 -3.60 -18.80
N ALA A 101 -3.04 -2.43 -19.25
CA ALA A 101 -3.49 -1.78 -20.47
C ALA A 101 -2.90 -2.39 -21.75
N GLY A 102 -2.09 -3.44 -21.64
CA GLY A 102 -1.43 -4.09 -22.79
C GLY A 102 -0.29 -3.27 -23.39
N LEU A 103 0.23 -2.29 -22.65
CA LEU A 103 1.32 -1.42 -23.07
C LEU A 103 2.66 -1.91 -22.51
N GLN A 104 3.75 -1.52 -23.17
CA GLN A 104 5.09 -1.82 -22.66
C GLN A 104 5.52 -0.75 -21.65
N THR A 105 5.96 -1.19 -20.48
CA THR A 105 6.57 -0.30 -19.49
C THR A 105 7.89 0.26 -20.03
N PRO A 106 8.05 1.59 -20.10
CA PRO A 106 9.30 2.19 -20.55
C PRO A 106 10.47 1.80 -19.64
N LYS A 107 11.58 1.39 -20.24
CA LYS A 107 12.78 0.97 -19.49
C LYS A 107 13.35 2.12 -18.66
N GLY A 108 13.66 1.86 -17.39
CA GLY A 108 14.33 2.81 -16.49
C GLY A 108 13.47 3.99 -16.03
N GLN A 109 12.17 3.97 -16.25
CA GLN A 109 11.26 5.02 -15.76
C GLN A 109 10.57 4.68 -14.44
N PHE A 110 10.64 3.42 -14.01
CA PHE A 110 10.03 2.96 -12.77
C PHE A 110 11.02 2.14 -11.96
N ASP A 111 11.05 2.37 -10.66
CA ASP A 111 11.78 1.54 -9.70
C ASP A 111 11.00 0.28 -9.34
N GLY A 112 9.69 0.30 -9.53
CA GLY A 112 8.78 -0.84 -9.33
C GLY A 112 8.70 -1.77 -10.52
N SER A 113 8.02 -2.90 -10.30
CA SER A 113 7.78 -3.95 -11.30
C SER A 113 6.30 -4.28 -11.39
N SER A 114 5.82 -4.69 -12.57
CA SER A 114 4.43 -5.10 -12.75
C SER A 114 4.13 -6.39 -11.98
N PHE A 115 3.13 -6.37 -11.13
CA PHE A 115 2.53 -7.56 -10.52
C PHE A 115 1.25 -8.02 -11.24
N TRP A 116 0.94 -7.43 -12.39
CA TRP A 116 -0.21 -7.84 -13.21
C TRP A 116 -0.26 -9.34 -13.50
N PRO A 117 0.88 -10.02 -13.83
CA PRO A 117 0.86 -11.46 -14.04
C PRO A 117 0.33 -12.24 -12.83
N PHE A 118 0.63 -11.83 -11.58
CA PHE A 118 0.07 -12.47 -10.39
C PHE A 118 -1.46 -12.29 -10.29
N ALA A 119 -1.97 -11.12 -10.67
CA ALA A 119 -3.42 -10.87 -10.72
C ALA A 119 -4.13 -11.80 -11.71
N LEU A 120 -3.42 -12.20 -12.78
CA LEU A 120 -3.89 -13.19 -13.76
C LEU A 120 -3.62 -14.65 -13.35
N GLY A 121 -3.14 -14.89 -12.12
CA GLY A 121 -2.84 -16.22 -11.60
C GLY A 121 -1.56 -16.85 -12.17
N ARG A 122 -0.67 -16.05 -12.76
CA ARG A 122 0.62 -16.51 -13.29
C ARG A 122 1.70 -16.31 -12.24
N ASP A 123 2.57 -17.28 -12.07
CA ASP A 123 3.75 -17.14 -11.21
C ASP A 123 4.93 -16.63 -12.04
N ILE A 124 5.62 -15.62 -11.51
CA ILE A 124 6.78 -14.99 -12.12
C ILE A 124 7.88 -14.80 -11.07
N PRO A 125 9.16 -14.72 -11.49
CA PRO A 125 10.22 -14.28 -10.59
C PRO A 125 9.89 -12.91 -9.98
N TRP A 126 10.08 -12.79 -8.67
CA TRP A 126 9.78 -11.57 -7.93
C TRP A 126 10.93 -11.22 -7.02
N ARG A 127 11.01 -9.95 -6.63
CA ARG A 127 12.01 -9.48 -5.68
C ARG A 127 11.79 -10.10 -4.30
N ASP A 128 12.88 -10.30 -3.57
CA ASP A 128 12.85 -10.83 -2.21
C ASP A 128 12.55 -9.73 -1.18
N TYR A 129 12.87 -8.46 -1.50
CA TYR A 129 12.81 -7.35 -0.56
C TYR A 129 12.28 -6.08 -1.22
N VAL A 130 11.64 -5.25 -0.37
CA VAL A 130 11.28 -3.86 -0.67
C VAL A 130 12.06 -2.95 0.27
N LEU A 131 12.66 -1.91 -0.28
CA LEU A 131 13.28 -0.83 0.49
C LEU A 131 12.21 0.20 0.83
N TYR A 132 12.17 0.60 2.09
CA TYR A 132 11.41 1.73 2.59
C TYR A 132 12.39 2.79 3.08
N GLU A 133 12.14 4.04 2.70
CA GLU A 133 12.94 5.19 3.12
C GLU A 133 12.00 6.30 3.56
N TYR A 134 12.28 6.86 4.74
CA TYR A 134 11.69 8.09 5.22
C TYR A 134 12.84 9.06 5.57
N PHE A 135 12.83 10.23 4.97
CA PHE A 135 13.83 11.24 5.21
C PHE A 135 13.32 12.28 6.20
N TRP A 136 14.19 12.69 7.12
CA TRP A 136 13.88 13.68 8.14
C TRP A 136 13.22 14.92 7.54
N GLU A 137 12.16 15.40 8.21
CA GLU A 137 11.42 16.60 7.83
C GLU A 137 11.50 17.65 8.92
N ARG A 138 11.71 18.91 8.54
CA ARG A 138 11.80 20.03 9.48
C ARG A 138 10.53 20.20 10.34
N ASN A 139 9.37 19.89 9.79
CA ASN A 139 8.09 20.02 10.49
C ASN A 139 7.84 18.87 11.48
N TYR A 140 8.65 17.80 11.41
CA TYR A 140 8.56 16.61 12.27
C TYR A 140 9.94 16.25 12.84
N PRO A 141 10.55 17.17 13.61
CA PRO A 141 11.97 17.09 14.01
C PRO A 141 12.27 15.88 14.90
N HIS A 142 11.27 15.30 15.53
CA HIS A 142 11.42 14.14 16.42
C HIS A 142 11.45 12.81 15.68
N THR A 143 11.07 12.77 14.39
CA THR A 143 11.13 11.57 13.59
C THR A 143 12.46 11.52 12.82
N PRO A 144 13.34 10.56 13.11
CA PRO A 144 14.62 10.43 12.42
C PRO A 144 14.45 9.98 10.97
N THR A 145 15.48 10.08 10.16
CA THR A 145 15.55 9.38 8.88
C THR A 145 15.57 7.88 9.15
N ILE A 146 14.73 7.14 8.45
CA ILE A 146 14.52 5.70 8.63
C ILE A 146 14.78 4.99 7.30
N HIS A 147 15.53 3.90 7.36
CA HIS A 147 15.64 2.95 6.27
C HIS A 147 15.13 1.59 6.76
N ALA A 148 14.31 0.94 5.98
CA ALA A 148 13.89 -0.41 6.32
C ALA A 148 13.87 -1.32 5.08
N VAL A 149 14.16 -2.58 5.30
CA VAL A 149 14.08 -3.64 4.29
C VAL A 149 13.00 -4.62 4.72
N ARG A 150 11.98 -4.82 3.87
CA ARG A 150 10.84 -5.71 4.12
C ARG A 150 10.85 -6.86 3.13
N GLY A 151 11.10 -8.07 3.63
CA GLY A 151 10.93 -9.32 2.89
C GLY A 151 9.60 -10.01 3.21
N GLU A 152 9.40 -11.23 2.71
CA GLU A 152 8.18 -12.00 3.00
C GLU A 152 8.07 -12.37 4.50
N ARG A 153 9.19 -12.65 5.15
CA ARG A 153 9.25 -13.15 6.53
C ARG A 153 9.79 -12.12 7.51
N TYR A 154 10.80 -11.37 7.13
CA TYR A 154 11.54 -10.49 8.02
C TYR A 154 11.44 -9.04 7.56
N LYS A 155 11.55 -8.13 8.53
CA LYS A 155 11.71 -6.70 8.34
C LYS A 155 12.80 -6.19 9.26
N TYR A 156 13.80 -5.51 8.68
CA TYR A 156 14.86 -4.84 9.41
C TYR A 156 14.66 -3.33 9.28
N ILE A 157 14.75 -2.62 10.41
CA ILE A 157 14.58 -1.16 10.50
C ILE A 157 15.85 -0.57 11.08
N ARG A 158 16.36 0.47 10.43
CA ARG A 158 17.52 1.23 10.88
C ARG A 158 17.17 2.71 10.98
N TYR A 159 17.56 3.34 12.09
CA TYR A 159 17.40 4.76 12.34
C TYR A 159 18.72 5.49 12.14
N HIS A 160 18.75 6.45 11.21
CA HIS A 160 19.97 7.18 10.91
C HIS A 160 20.34 8.11 12.07
N GLY A 161 21.59 8.03 12.52
CA GLY A 161 22.11 8.87 13.60
C GLY A 161 21.70 8.43 15.02
N LEU A 162 20.95 7.35 15.14
CA LEU A 162 20.64 6.72 16.43
C LEU A 162 21.40 5.39 16.51
N TRP A 163 22.16 5.25 17.60
CA TRP A 163 23.00 4.06 17.85
C TRP A 163 22.20 3.03 18.67
N ASP A 164 22.40 1.77 18.37
CA ASP A 164 21.86 0.61 19.11
C ASP A 164 20.31 0.54 19.19
N VAL A 165 19.62 1.11 18.20
CA VAL A 165 18.14 1.05 18.11
C VAL A 165 17.64 0.38 16.83
N ASP A 166 18.50 -0.41 16.17
CA ASP A 166 18.06 -1.20 15.01
C ASP A 166 17.07 -2.29 15.45
N GLU A 167 16.06 -2.54 14.63
CA GLU A 167 14.97 -3.46 14.95
C GLU A 167 14.87 -4.55 13.88
N LEU A 168 14.61 -5.80 14.33
CA LEU A 168 14.35 -6.94 13.45
C LEU A 168 13.05 -7.63 13.87
N TYR A 169 12.11 -7.73 12.95
CA TYR A 169 10.81 -8.39 13.11
C TYR A 169 10.69 -9.60 12.20
#